data_62319436f02c9072216e025485c466ea
#
_entry.id   62319436f02c9072216e025485c466ea
#
_cell.length_a   1.000
_cell.length_b   1.000
_cell.length_c   1.000
_cell.angle_alpha   90.00
_cell.angle_beta   90.00
_cell.angle_gamma   90.00
#
_symmetry.space_group_name_H-M   'P 1'
#
loop_
_entity.id
_entity.type
_entity.pdbx_description
1 polymer ?
#
loop_
_entity_poly.entity_id
_entity_poly.type
_entity_poly.pdbx_seq_one_letter_code
_entity_poly.pdbx_strand_id
1 'polypeptide(L)'
;LLSFKANNRSLAKNLVFEMPYADFKKLPAPITKIMDALSLLGCQFSLDHVTETDLDIKLLLRNHVRYLKMRGEWMLSNTKTDLDFTHLWRMKQKLEANGIRVIADRIETESTLLELFDFDPHYGQGFLFGKPDMPGAYEPFSYAKHYTRRQGEKETFG
;
A
#
# COMPACT_ATOMS: atom_id res chain seq x y z
N LEU A 1 -14.48 24.89 -7.62
CA LEU A 1 -14.47 23.78 -6.63
C LEU A 1 -15.86 23.20 -6.39
N LEU A 2 -16.92 24.01 -6.28
CA LEU A 2 -18.30 23.54 -6.05
C LEU A 2 -18.89 22.79 -7.24
N SER A 3 -18.59 23.20 -8.48
CA SER A 3 -19.04 22.48 -9.70
C SER A 3 -18.32 21.14 -9.90
N PHE A 4 -17.06 21.03 -9.47
CA PHE A 4 -16.33 19.76 -9.42
C PHE A 4 -16.99 18.77 -8.44
N LYS A 5 -17.54 19.28 -7.33
CA LYS A 5 -18.20 18.46 -6.30
C LYS A 5 -19.44 17.71 -6.81
N ALA A 6 -20.27 18.34 -7.67
CA ALA A 6 -21.54 17.76 -8.09
C ALA A 6 -21.36 16.63 -9.12
N ASN A 7 -20.45 16.81 -10.09
CA ASN A 7 -20.31 15.93 -11.23
C ASN A 7 -19.26 14.81 -11.07
N ASN A 8 -18.40 14.86 -10.02
CA ASN A 8 -17.24 13.97 -9.88
C ASN A 8 -17.16 13.23 -8.54
N ARG A 9 -18.24 13.21 -7.75
CA ARG A 9 -18.24 12.48 -6.45
C ARG A 9 -17.96 10.98 -6.60
N SER A 10 -18.39 10.38 -7.68
CA SER A 10 -18.13 8.96 -7.97
C SER A 10 -16.66 8.73 -8.33
N LEU A 11 -16.00 9.68 -9.00
CA LEU A 11 -14.58 9.62 -9.33
C LEU A 11 -13.70 9.91 -8.12
N ALA A 12 -14.11 10.84 -7.25
CA ALA A 12 -13.33 11.21 -6.07
C ALA A 12 -13.04 10.03 -5.13
N LYS A 13 -13.98 9.09 -5.00
CA LYS A 13 -13.81 7.87 -4.20
C LYS A 13 -12.73 6.93 -4.72
N ASN A 14 -12.38 7.05 -5.99
CA ASN A 14 -11.35 6.24 -6.65
C ASN A 14 -10.00 6.96 -6.73
N LEU A 15 -9.92 8.20 -6.24
CA LEU A 15 -8.68 8.97 -6.25
C LEU A 15 -7.88 8.70 -4.97
N VAL A 16 -6.64 8.31 -5.17
CA VAL A 16 -5.64 8.20 -4.11
C VAL A 16 -4.53 9.20 -4.40
N PHE A 17 -4.34 10.16 -3.51
CA PHE A 17 -3.23 11.12 -3.58
C PHE A 17 -2.02 10.54 -2.88
N GLU A 18 -0.88 10.58 -3.54
CA GLU A 18 0.36 10.05 -3.01
C GLU A 18 1.33 11.17 -2.68
N MET A 19 2.04 11.05 -1.56
CA MET A 19 3.11 11.94 -1.17
C MET A 19 4.23 11.18 -0.46
N PRO A 20 5.49 11.67 -0.52
CA PRO A 20 6.59 11.08 0.23
C PRO A 20 6.35 11.13 1.74
N TYR A 21 6.68 10.06 2.46
CA TYR A 21 6.55 10.01 3.92
C TYR A 21 7.39 11.09 4.63
N ALA A 22 8.56 11.42 4.08
CA ALA A 22 9.41 12.48 4.60
C ALA A 22 8.73 13.87 4.59
N ASP A 23 7.91 14.14 3.57
CA ASP A 23 7.15 15.39 3.45
C ASP A 23 5.93 15.36 4.37
N PHE A 24 5.27 14.21 4.50
CA PHE A 24 4.17 14.02 5.42
C PHE A 24 4.54 14.36 6.87
N LYS A 25 5.73 14.01 7.31
CA LYS A 25 6.22 14.33 8.67
C LYS A 25 6.35 15.84 8.93
N LYS A 26 6.36 16.66 7.90
CA LYS A 26 6.57 18.12 7.94
C LYS A 26 5.38 18.89 7.37
N LEU A 27 4.19 18.27 7.31
CA LEU A 27 3.03 18.88 6.68
C LEU A 27 2.66 20.23 7.32
N PRO A 28 2.60 21.31 6.54
CA PRO A 28 2.08 22.59 7.02
C PRO A 28 0.56 22.51 7.26
N ALA A 29 0.06 23.26 8.25
CA ALA A 29 -1.36 23.29 8.57
C ALA A 29 -2.31 23.61 7.39
N PRO A 30 -1.96 24.43 6.39
CA PRO A 30 -2.81 24.63 5.21
C PRO A 30 -3.01 23.34 4.39
N ILE A 31 -1.98 22.48 4.30
CA ILE A 31 -2.07 21.23 3.55
C ILE A 31 -2.98 20.23 4.25
N THR A 32 -2.91 20.11 5.58
CA THR A 32 -3.81 19.22 6.33
C THR A 32 -5.28 19.60 6.13
N LYS A 33 -5.60 20.92 6.08
CA LYS A 33 -6.95 21.39 5.76
C LYS A 33 -7.42 21.01 4.35
N ILE A 34 -6.49 21.01 3.38
CA ILE A 34 -6.80 20.55 2.02
C ILE A 34 -7.06 19.05 2.02
N MET A 35 -6.28 18.25 2.75
CA MET A 35 -6.48 16.81 2.91
C MET A 35 -7.85 16.52 3.53
N ASP A 36 -8.24 17.25 4.59
CA ASP A 36 -9.57 17.15 5.19
C ASP A 36 -10.68 17.42 4.17
N ALA A 37 -10.55 18.49 3.39
CA ALA A 37 -11.55 18.83 2.37
C ALA A 37 -11.65 17.77 1.26
N LEU A 38 -10.52 17.18 0.83
CA LEU A 38 -10.49 16.13 -0.17
C LEU A 38 -11.05 14.82 0.39
N SER A 39 -10.79 14.48 1.65
CA SER A 39 -11.33 13.29 2.29
C SER A 39 -12.85 13.33 2.40
N LEU A 40 -13.43 14.51 2.64
CA LEU A 40 -14.89 14.71 2.62
C LEU A 40 -15.52 14.43 1.24
N LEU A 41 -14.74 14.51 0.18
CA LEU A 41 -15.15 14.13 -1.18
C LEU A 41 -15.01 12.62 -1.43
N GLY A 42 -14.33 11.89 -0.54
CA GLY A 42 -14.06 10.46 -0.63
C GLY A 42 -12.66 10.14 -1.15
N CYS A 43 -11.79 11.14 -1.37
CA CYS A 43 -10.40 10.90 -1.75
C CYS A 43 -9.63 10.25 -0.60
N GLN A 44 -8.64 9.44 -0.95
CA GLN A 44 -7.77 8.73 -0.02
C GLN A 44 -6.33 9.20 -0.18
N PHE A 45 -5.48 8.90 0.81
CA PHE A 45 -4.07 9.29 0.79
C PHE A 45 -3.16 8.07 0.98
N SER A 46 -2.07 8.08 0.23
CA SER A 46 -0.98 7.11 0.26
C SER A 46 0.32 7.80 0.63
N LEU A 47 1.12 7.18 1.47
CA LEU A 47 2.48 7.64 1.77
C LEU A 47 3.48 6.72 1.10
N ASP A 48 4.38 7.33 0.33
CA ASP A 48 5.46 6.61 -0.37
C ASP A 48 6.77 6.65 0.41
N HIS A 49 7.64 5.68 0.12
CA HIS A 49 8.98 5.56 0.71
C HIS A 49 8.96 5.48 2.25
N VAL A 50 8.04 4.72 2.81
CA VAL A 50 8.03 4.46 4.26
C VAL A 50 9.14 3.46 4.60
N THR A 51 10.04 3.87 5.50
CA THR A 51 11.22 3.10 5.93
C THR A 51 11.32 3.02 7.45
N GLU A 52 10.23 3.17 8.16
CA GLU A 52 10.15 3.13 9.62
C GLU A 52 9.11 2.08 10.03
N THR A 53 9.35 1.39 11.14
CA THR A 53 8.41 0.42 11.73
C THR A 53 7.65 0.99 12.93
N ASP A 54 8.16 2.05 13.55
CA ASP A 54 7.49 2.77 14.65
C ASP A 54 6.73 3.98 14.09
N LEU A 55 5.48 3.74 13.69
CA LEU A 55 4.64 4.74 13.04
C LEU A 55 3.60 5.30 14.01
N ASP A 56 3.41 6.62 14.00
CA ASP A 56 2.31 7.27 14.70
C ASP A 56 0.97 7.03 13.97
N ILE A 57 0.30 5.94 14.37
CA ILE A 57 -0.99 5.54 13.78
C ILE A 57 -2.05 6.64 13.93
N LYS A 58 -2.04 7.38 15.06
CA LYS A 58 -3.02 8.45 15.30
C LYS A 58 -2.80 9.60 14.32
N LEU A 59 -1.54 9.94 14.03
CA LEU A 59 -1.20 10.96 13.04
C LEU A 59 -1.63 10.54 11.64
N LEU A 60 -1.40 9.28 11.26
CA LEU A 60 -1.83 8.73 9.98
C LEU A 60 -3.35 8.81 9.81
N LEU A 61 -4.10 8.36 10.80
CA LEU A 61 -5.57 8.37 10.78
C LEU A 61 -6.15 9.79 10.72
N ARG A 62 -5.59 10.70 11.54
CA ARG A 62 -6.02 12.11 11.56
C ARG A 62 -5.85 12.80 10.21
N ASN A 63 -4.85 12.38 9.43
CA ASN A 63 -4.61 12.91 8.09
C ASN A 63 -5.18 12.01 6.97
N HIS A 64 -6.13 11.13 7.30
CA HIS A 64 -6.87 10.31 6.33
C HIS A 64 -6.00 9.36 5.48
N VAL A 65 -4.82 8.99 5.95
CA VAL A 65 -3.92 8.04 5.28
C VAL A 65 -4.57 6.65 5.29
N ARG A 66 -4.57 5.99 4.13
CA ARG A 66 -5.14 4.66 3.93
C ARG A 66 -4.14 3.65 3.38
N TYR A 67 -3.05 4.14 2.79
CA TYR A 67 -2.03 3.28 2.18
C TYR A 67 -0.64 3.72 2.59
N LEU A 68 0.24 2.74 2.83
CA LEU A 68 1.67 2.94 3.03
C LEU A 68 2.43 2.10 2.02
N LYS A 69 3.29 2.73 1.24
CA LYS A 69 4.16 2.06 0.28
C LYS A 69 5.55 1.87 0.88
N MET A 70 5.99 0.64 0.87
CA MET A 70 7.31 0.22 1.32
C MET A 70 8.01 -0.55 0.22
N ARG A 71 9.28 -0.27 -0.04
CA ARG A 71 10.04 -1.03 -1.03
C ARG A 71 10.15 -2.50 -0.60
N GLY A 72 9.91 -3.43 -1.52
CA GLY A 72 10.04 -4.85 -1.26
C GLY A 72 11.41 -5.23 -0.70
N GLU A 73 12.49 -4.70 -1.30
CA GLU A 73 13.87 -4.92 -0.79
C GLU A 73 14.07 -4.41 0.64
N TRP A 74 13.49 -3.26 0.98
CA TRP A 74 13.56 -2.74 2.36
C TRP A 74 12.80 -3.65 3.32
N MET A 75 11.62 -4.12 2.95
CA MET A 75 10.84 -5.06 3.75
C MET A 75 11.65 -6.34 4.00
N LEU A 76 12.22 -6.95 2.96
CA LEU A 76 13.04 -8.16 3.07
C LEU A 76 14.33 -7.94 3.87
N SER A 77 14.94 -6.75 3.78
CA SER A 77 16.11 -6.43 4.60
C SER A 77 15.79 -6.35 6.10
N ASN A 78 14.54 -6.01 6.45
CA ASN A 78 14.03 -5.92 7.82
C ASN A 78 13.31 -7.20 8.28
N THR A 79 13.48 -8.31 7.58
CA THR A 79 12.99 -9.63 7.98
C THR A 79 14.12 -10.64 8.22
N LYS A 80 15.37 -10.20 8.14
CA LYS A 80 16.56 -11.08 8.24
C LYS A 80 16.77 -11.68 9.62
N THR A 81 16.28 -11.04 10.67
CA THR A 81 16.29 -11.57 12.03
C THR A 81 14.86 -11.75 12.53
N ASP A 82 14.65 -12.70 13.45
CA ASP A 82 13.35 -12.93 14.07
C ASP A 82 12.79 -11.67 14.77
N LEU A 83 13.69 -10.84 15.32
CA LEU A 83 13.31 -9.61 15.97
C LEU A 83 12.80 -8.56 14.97
N ASP A 84 13.51 -8.37 13.88
CA ASP A 84 13.14 -7.42 12.81
C ASP A 84 11.82 -7.84 12.16
N PHE A 85 11.68 -9.13 11.84
CA PHE A 85 10.43 -9.68 11.34
C PHE A 85 9.27 -9.41 12.30
N THR A 86 9.47 -9.64 13.59
CA THR A 86 8.45 -9.42 14.61
C THR A 86 8.03 -7.94 14.67
N HIS A 87 8.97 -7.00 14.55
CA HIS A 87 8.67 -5.57 14.56
C HIS A 87 7.87 -5.17 13.32
N LEU A 88 8.29 -5.59 12.14
CA LEU A 88 7.61 -5.32 10.89
C LEU A 88 6.20 -5.94 10.86
N TRP A 89 6.06 -7.18 11.35
CA TRP A 89 4.79 -7.87 11.47
C TRP A 89 3.82 -7.17 12.42
N ARG A 90 4.28 -6.77 13.62
CA ARG A 90 3.47 -6.02 14.58
C ARG A 90 3.00 -4.68 14.03
N MET A 91 3.88 -3.99 13.31
CA MET A 91 3.51 -2.76 12.61
C MET A 91 2.37 -3.03 11.61
N LYS A 92 2.52 -4.05 10.76
CA LYS A 92 1.48 -4.43 9.78
C LYS A 92 0.16 -4.69 10.48
N GLN A 93 0.13 -5.51 11.54
CA GLN A 93 -1.10 -5.80 12.28
C GLN A 93 -1.75 -4.53 12.87
N LYS A 94 -0.96 -3.60 13.42
CA LYS A 94 -1.48 -2.31 13.92
C LYS A 94 -2.10 -1.49 12.80
N LEU A 95 -1.48 -1.45 11.62
CA LEU A 95 -1.98 -0.74 10.45
C LEU A 95 -3.31 -1.35 9.99
N GLU A 96 -3.37 -2.66 9.82
CA GLU A 96 -4.57 -3.40 9.43
C GLU A 96 -5.75 -3.18 10.37
N ALA A 97 -5.50 -3.29 11.67
CA ALA A 97 -6.51 -3.05 12.70
C ALA A 97 -7.11 -1.63 12.64
N ASN A 98 -6.40 -0.69 12.01
CA ASN A 98 -6.83 0.69 11.81
C ASN A 98 -7.25 0.99 10.36
N GLY A 99 -7.40 -0.02 9.51
CA GLY A 99 -7.85 0.13 8.14
C GLY A 99 -6.83 0.79 7.20
N ILE A 100 -5.53 0.73 7.56
CA ILE A 100 -4.42 1.18 6.74
C ILE A 100 -3.77 -0.03 6.09
N ARG A 101 -3.55 0.02 4.77
CA ARG A 101 -3.07 -1.09 3.97
C ARG A 101 -1.62 -0.87 3.54
N VAL A 102 -0.84 -1.94 3.55
CA VAL A 102 0.55 -1.93 3.10
C VAL A 102 0.63 -2.35 1.64
N ILE A 103 1.39 -1.59 0.86
CA ILE A 103 1.71 -1.87 -0.54
C ILE A 103 3.21 -2.15 -0.60
N ALA A 104 3.59 -3.35 -1.03
CA ALA A 104 4.97 -3.64 -1.35
C ALA A 104 5.29 -3.08 -2.75
N ASP A 105 6.21 -2.11 -2.80
CA ASP A 105 6.59 -1.40 -4.02
C ASP A 105 7.92 -1.89 -4.59
N ARG A 106 8.14 -1.64 -5.89
CA ARG A 106 9.32 -2.06 -6.66
C ARG A 106 9.60 -3.56 -6.62
N ILE A 107 8.55 -4.34 -6.79
CA ILE A 107 8.68 -5.78 -7.01
C ILE A 107 9.05 -5.98 -8.48
N GLU A 108 10.31 -6.35 -8.74
CA GLU A 108 10.85 -6.47 -10.09
C GLU A 108 11.10 -7.92 -10.50
N THR A 109 11.16 -8.84 -9.54
CA THR A 109 11.44 -10.27 -9.77
C THR A 109 10.45 -11.18 -9.05
N GLU A 110 10.24 -12.38 -9.60
CA GLU A 110 9.42 -13.41 -8.95
C GLU A 110 10.02 -13.86 -7.60
N SER A 111 11.35 -13.90 -7.47
CA SER A 111 12.01 -14.23 -6.21
C SER A 111 11.62 -13.25 -5.12
N THR A 112 11.71 -11.94 -5.39
CA THR A 112 11.28 -10.89 -4.44
C THR A 112 9.81 -11.05 -4.06
N LEU A 113 8.95 -11.36 -5.03
CA LEU A 113 7.52 -11.59 -4.77
C LEU A 113 7.29 -12.78 -3.86
N LEU A 114 7.96 -13.91 -4.11
CA LEU A 114 7.82 -15.14 -3.32
C LEU A 114 8.27 -14.90 -1.86
N GLU A 115 9.41 -14.24 -1.67
CA GLU A 115 9.91 -13.91 -0.33
C GLU A 115 8.97 -12.97 0.45
N LEU A 116 8.26 -12.07 -0.24
CA LEU A 116 7.30 -11.17 0.37
C LEU A 116 5.98 -11.84 0.77
N PHE A 117 5.68 -13.04 0.27
CA PHE A 117 4.46 -13.76 0.67
C PHE A 117 4.40 -14.10 2.15
N ASP A 118 5.54 -14.33 2.79
CA ASP A 118 5.59 -14.58 4.24
C ASP A 118 5.13 -13.37 5.05
N PHE A 119 5.35 -12.17 4.50
CA PHE A 119 4.88 -10.93 5.11
C PHE A 119 3.42 -10.61 4.76
N ASP A 120 2.90 -11.17 3.66
CA ASP A 120 1.52 -11.01 3.17
C ASP A 120 1.09 -9.53 3.03
N PRO A 121 1.75 -8.71 2.19
CA PRO A 121 1.33 -7.35 1.94
C PRO A 121 -0.03 -7.34 1.24
N HIS A 122 -0.85 -6.31 1.48
CA HIS A 122 -2.19 -6.22 0.88
C HIS A 122 -2.14 -6.07 -0.64
N TYR A 123 -1.11 -5.39 -1.14
CA TYR A 123 -0.90 -5.11 -2.57
C TYR A 123 0.57 -5.19 -2.92
N GLY A 124 0.84 -5.54 -4.17
CA GLY A 124 2.16 -5.45 -4.78
C GLY A 124 2.15 -4.50 -5.98
N GLN A 125 3.22 -3.74 -6.14
CA GLN A 125 3.48 -2.87 -7.30
C GLN A 125 4.92 -3.04 -7.76
N GLY A 126 5.16 -2.96 -9.06
CA GLY A 126 6.51 -3.03 -9.64
C GLY A 126 6.49 -3.55 -11.07
N PHE A 127 7.64 -3.54 -11.72
CA PHE A 127 7.77 -3.94 -13.13
C PHE A 127 7.47 -5.41 -13.40
N LEU A 128 7.52 -6.25 -12.36
CA LEU A 128 7.07 -7.63 -12.47
C LEU A 128 5.61 -7.75 -12.93
N PHE A 129 4.75 -6.82 -12.50
CA PHE A 129 3.32 -6.82 -12.83
C PHE A 129 2.98 -6.06 -14.12
N GLY A 130 3.92 -5.31 -14.65
CA GLY A 130 3.79 -4.51 -15.86
C GLY A 130 4.52 -3.19 -15.75
N LYS A 131 5.05 -2.72 -16.88
CA LYS A 131 5.62 -1.37 -16.95
C LYS A 131 4.50 -0.34 -17.09
N PRO A 132 4.69 0.89 -16.59
CA PRO A 132 3.77 1.98 -16.87
C PRO A 132 3.61 2.14 -18.39
N ASP A 133 2.37 2.19 -18.86
CA ASP A 133 2.04 2.34 -20.27
C ASP A 133 1.12 3.53 -20.51
N MET A 134 1.03 3.98 -21.76
CA MET A 134 0.16 5.10 -22.13
C MET A 134 -1.32 4.70 -22.00
N PRO A 135 -2.21 5.59 -21.55
CA PRO A 135 -3.64 5.32 -21.51
C PRO A 135 -4.15 4.88 -22.89
N GLY A 136 -4.73 3.68 -22.98
CA GLY A 136 -5.28 3.11 -24.21
C GLY A 136 -4.51 1.90 -24.77
N ALA A 137 -3.30 1.60 -24.28
CA ALA A 137 -2.55 0.40 -24.65
C ALA A 137 -2.74 -0.77 -23.67
N TYR A 138 -3.76 -0.71 -22.81
CA TYR A 138 -3.98 -1.70 -21.77
C TYR A 138 -4.55 -3.00 -22.34
N GLU A 139 -3.71 -3.98 -22.58
CA GLU A 139 -4.13 -5.38 -22.59
C GLU A 139 -4.20 -5.89 -21.14
N PRO A 140 -5.33 -6.45 -20.68
CA PRO A 140 -5.41 -6.96 -19.32
C PRO A 140 -4.38 -8.07 -19.12
N PHE A 141 -3.51 -7.87 -18.17
CA PHE A 141 -2.40 -8.76 -17.85
C PHE A 141 -2.91 -10.15 -17.48
N SER A 142 -2.52 -11.18 -18.22
CA SER A 142 -3.04 -12.54 -18.07
C SER A 142 -2.43 -13.35 -16.91
N TYR A 143 -1.61 -12.76 -16.05
CA TYR A 143 -0.99 -13.46 -14.91
C TYR A 143 -1.98 -13.91 -13.83
N ALA A 144 -3.19 -13.36 -13.79
CA ALA A 144 -4.24 -13.85 -12.90
C ALA A 144 -4.66 -15.32 -13.16
N LYS A 145 -4.22 -15.93 -14.28
CA LYS A 145 -4.54 -17.33 -14.61
C LYS A 145 -3.58 -18.36 -14.00
N HIS A 146 -2.45 -17.97 -13.44
CA HIS A 146 -1.45 -18.95 -12.98
C HIS A 146 -1.24 -19.04 -11.46
N TYR A 147 -1.80 -18.16 -10.66
CA TYR A 147 -1.72 -18.21 -9.20
C TYR A 147 -3.07 -18.45 -8.54
N THR A 148 -3.79 -19.47 -8.96
CA THR A 148 -4.78 -20.08 -8.07
C THR A 148 -4.01 -20.87 -7.02
N ARG A 149 -4.01 -20.35 -5.79
CA ARG A 149 -3.59 -21.08 -4.58
C ARG A 149 -4.17 -22.48 -4.67
N ARG A 150 -3.35 -23.50 -4.76
CA ARG A 150 -3.79 -24.88 -4.52
C ARG A 150 -4.28 -24.96 -3.08
N GLN A 151 -5.56 -24.75 -2.89
CA GLN A 151 -6.25 -25.11 -1.66
C GLN A 151 -6.42 -26.63 -1.70
N GLY A 152 -5.81 -27.33 -0.76
CA GLY A 152 -6.21 -28.65 -0.37
C GLY A 152 -5.35 -29.79 -0.89
N GLU A 153 -4.22 -30.01 -0.27
CA GLU A 153 -3.78 -31.37 0.03
C GLU A 153 -3.37 -31.41 1.50
N LYS A 154 -4.32 -31.81 2.33
CA LYS A 154 -4.03 -32.31 3.67
C LYS A 154 -3.40 -33.68 3.45
N GLU A 155 -2.08 -33.77 3.57
CA GLU A 155 -1.44 -35.04 3.79
C GLU A 155 -1.81 -35.53 5.19
N THR A 156 -2.68 -36.53 5.21
CA THR A 156 -2.90 -37.37 6.37
C THR A 156 -1.69 -38.29 6.50
N PHE A 157 -0.80 -38.00 7.45
CA PHE A 157 0.15 -38.98 7.92
C PHE A 157 -0.60 -40.02 8.77
N GLY A 158 -0.62 -41.26 8.23
CA GLY A 158 -0.97 -42.44 8.98
C GLY A 158 0.26 -42.98 9.73
#